data_7007236996c389211cf08ed28cce574e
#
_entry.id   7007236996c389211cf08ed28cce574e
#
_cell.length_a   1.000
_cell.length_b   1.000
_cell.length_c   1.000
_cell.angle_alpha   90.00
_cell.angle_beta   90.00
_cell.angle_gamma   90.00
#
_symmetry.space_group_name_H-M   'P 1'
#
loop_
_entity.id
_entity.type
_entity.pdbx_description
1 polymer ?
#
loop_
_entity_poly.entity_id
_entity_poly.type
_entity_poly.pdbx_seq_one_letter_code
_entity_poly.pdbx_strand_id
1 'polypeptide(L)'
;GLNLDGKIKATDFVSPDGERGIDNNLYRAWGCDAPWRGNGNATLDLRANDKMQDGLYTMVIRLSGNADPMNDPDATLEIGYSPDKIVKDARNGVAIDYSYRILQSAQYTRLKAKIHNGVVMTEQVEHLHTPRIAWFYDQTGDTNFTNGKIKLTLSADGLSAAGLIAGYRNWRDLYAENTFAQDGGQQGTREHEDAVALYYALRRN
;
A
#
# COMPACT_ATOMS: atom_id res chain seq x y z
N GLY A 1 -4.14 9.03 3.49
CA GLY A 1 -2.75 9.46 3.36
C GLY A 1 -2.13 9.80 4.71
N LEU A 2 -0.86 10.13 4.72
CA LEU A 2 -0.11 10.55 5.91
C LEU A 2 0.58 11.88 5.61
N ASN A 3 0.86 12.65 6.67
CA ASN A 3 1.76 13.80 6.60
C ASN A 3 3.21 13.28 6.57
N LEU A 4 3.86 13.35 5.42
CA LEU A 4 5.21 12.81 5.19
C LEU A 4 6.30 13.89 5.35
N ASP A 5 6.01 15.15 5.04
CA ASP A 5 6.99 16.24 5.14
C ASP A 5 6.93 17.00 6.47
N GLY A 6 6.00 16.65 7.35
CA GLY A 6 5.81 17.28 8.66
C GLY A 6 5.23 18.69 8.62
N LYS A 7 4.77 19.16 7.45
CA LYS A 7 4.24 20.51 7.25
C LYS A 7 2.73 20.47 7.06
N ILE A 8 2.10 21.62 7.23
CA ILE A 8 0.69 21.81 6.92
C ILE A 8 0.59 23.00 5.95
N LYS A 9 0.31 22.68 4.69
CA LYS A 9 0.16 23.66 3.61
C LYS A 9 -1.31 23.83 3.24
N ALA A 10 -1.67 24.95 2.65
CA ALA A 10 -3.03 25.20 2.18
C ALA A 10 -3.48 24.21 1.07
N THR A 11 -2.51 23.59 0.41
CA THR A 11 -2.75 22.62 -0.65
C THR A 11 -2.89 21.18 -0.16
N ASP A 12 -2.60 20.89 1.11
CA ASP A 12 -2.64 19.53 1.64
C ASP A 12 -4.09 19.10 1.91
N PHE A 13 -4.28 17.80 1.96
CA PHE A 13 -5.56 17.23 2.30
C PHE A 13 -5.75 17.11 3.82
N VAL A 14 -7.00 16.88 4.20
CA VAL A 14 -7.38 16.55 5.58
C VAL A 14 -7.95 15.14 5.54
N SER A 15 -7.51 14.28 6.44
CA SER A 15 -8.06 12.93 6.55
C SER A 15 -9.47 12.94 7.15
N PRO A 16 -10.25 11.87 6.98
CA PRO A 16 -11.61 11.80 7.56
C PRO A 16 -11.65 11.92 9.08
N ASP A 17 -10.56 11.53 9.76
CA ASP A 17 -10.38 11.64 11.22
C ASP A 17 -9.80 13.00 11.66
N GLY A 18 -9.64 13.95 10.72
CA GLY A 18 -9.25 15.33 11.00
C GLY A 18 -7.74 15.61 11.00
N GLU A 19 -6.88 14.62 10.68
CA GLU A 19 -5.44 14.86 10.54
C GLU A 19 -5.18 15.79 9.34
N ARG A 20 -4.41 16.86 9.56
CA ARG A 20 -4.08 17.87 8.55
C ARG A 20 -2.69 17.65 7.99
N GLY A 21 -2.42 18.23 6.82
CA GLY A 21 -1.10 18.15 6.18
C GLY A 21 -0.89 16.83 5.43
N ILE A 22 -1.96 16.19 4.98
CA ILE A 22 -1.85 14.91 4.27
C ILE A 22 -1.28 15.13 2.88
N ASP A 23 -0.11 14.55 2.65
CA ASP A 23 0.55 14.52 1.34
C ASP A 23 -0.06 13.43 0.46
N ASN A 24 -0.89 13.80 -0.51
CA ASN A 24 -1.51 12.84 -1.42
C ASN A 24 -1.54 13.35 -2.87
N ASN A 25 -0.37 13.56 -3.43
CA ASN A 25 -0.23 13.98 -4.83
C ASN A 25 -0.75 12.92 -5.82
N LEU A 26 -0.69 11.64 -5.44
CA LEU A 26 -1.23 10.57 -6.26
C LEU A 26 -2.74 10.76 -6.51
N TYR A 27 -3.49 11.19 -5.51
CA TYR A 27 -4.91 11.49 -5.68
C TYR A 27 -5.16 12.63 -6.69
N ARG A 28 -4.25 13.62 -6.76
CA ARG A 28 -4.35 14.70 -7.75
C ARG A 28 -4.07 14.23 -9.16
N ALA A 29 -3.17 13.25 -9.30
CA ALA A 29 -2.88 12.67 -10.60
C ALA A 29 -3.99 11.74 -11.07
N TRP A 30 -4.48 10.87 -10.20
CA TRP A 30 -5.45 9.82 -10.52
C TRP A 30 -6.88 10.05 -10.04
N GLY A 31 -7.12 10.98 -9.14
CA GLY A 31 -8.46 11.23 -8.60
C GLY A 31 -9.50 11.67 -9.63
N CYS A 32 -9.08 11.93 -10.87
CA CYS A 32 -9.98 12.18 -12.00
C CYS A 32 -10.34 10.92 -12.79
N ASP A 33 -9.62 9.81 -12.58
CA ASP A 33 -9.91 8.55 -13.25
C ASP A 33 -11.15 7.87 -12.66
N ALA A 34 -12.08 7.45 -13.53
CA ALA A 34 -13.34 6.84 -13.11
C ALA A 34 -13.17 5.56 -12.27
N PRO A 35 -12.24 4.64 -12.57
CA PRO A 35 -11.94 3.48 -11.72
C PRO A 35 -11.52 3.82 -10.30
N TRP A 36 -10.93 5.00 -10.07
CA TRP A 36 -10.52 5.47 -8.76
C TRP A 36 -11.60 6.22 -8.00
N ARG A 37 -12.61 6.71 -8.71
CA ARG A 37 -13.75 7.45 -8.13
C ARG A 37 -14.97 6.60 -7.88
N GLY A 38 -14.90 5.31 -8.14
CA GLY A 38 -16.03 4.41 -7.98
C GLY A 38 -16.64 4.50 -6.58
N ASN A 39 -17.95 4.58 -6.51
CA ASN A 39 -18.73 4.61 -5.26
C ASN A 39 -18.62 3.27 -4.50
N GLY A 40 -17.45 2.99 -3.93
CA GLY A 40 -17.18 1.79 -3.16
C GLY A 40 -16.81 0.53 -3.96
N ASN A 41 -16.72 0.62 -5.29
CA ASN A 41 -16.32 -0.49 -6.16
C ASN A 41 -15.12 -0.10 -7.01
N ALA A 42 -14.04 0.32 -6.37
CA ALA A 42 -12.80 0.55 -7.10
C ALA A 42 -12.36 -0.78 -7.72
N THR A 43 -12.34 -0.85 -9.05
CA THR A 43 -11.96 -2.04 -9.82
C THR A 43 -10.58 -2.58 -9.40
N LEU A 44 -9.71 -1.69 -8.92
CA LEU A 44 -8.37 -2.02 -8.43
C LEU A 44 -8.40 -2.82 -7.14
N ASP A 45 -9.28 -2.48 -6.20
CA ASP A 45 -9.41 -3.19 -4.93
C ASP A 45 -9.87 -4.63 -5.17
N LEU A 46 -10.86 -4.82 -6.03
CA LEU A 46 -11.35 -6.14 -6.41
C LEU A 46 -10.25 -6.97 -7.05
N ARG A 47 -9.52 -6.42 -8.02
CA ARG A 47 -8.45 -7.13 -8.72
C ARG A 47 -7.28 -7.49 -7.81
N ALA A 48 -6.87 -6.59 -6.93
CA ALA A 48 -5.80 -6.85 -5.97
C ALA A 48 -6.19 -7.97 -5.01
N ASN A 49 -7.43 -7.95 -4.50
CA ASN A 49 -7.96 -9.00 -3.64
C ASN A 49 -8.08 -10.35 -4.34
N ASP A 50 -8.58 -10.38 -5.57
CA ASP A 50 -8.69 -11.62 -6.36
C ASP A 50 -7.30 -12.24 -6.57
N LYS A 51 -6.32 -11.45 -6.95
CA LYS A 51 -4.94 -11.93 -7.15
C LYS A 51 -4.30 -12.45 -5.87
N MET A 52 -4.56 -11.81 -4.75
CA MET A 52 -4.11 -12.30 -3.45
C MET A 52 -4.79 -13.63 -3.11
N GLN A 53 -6.09 -13.76 -3.35
CA GLN A 53 -6.85 -14.99 -3.14
C GLN A 53 -6.41 -16.11 -4.07
N ASP A 54 -6.03 -15.81 -5.30
CA ASP A 54 -5.48 -16.76 -6.28
C ASP A 54 -4.03 -17.18 -5.93
N GLY A 55 -3.41 -16.52 -4.96
CA GLY A 55 -2.06 -16.83 -4.49
C GLY A 55 -0.95 -16.34 -5.41
N LEU A 56 -1.22 -15.28 -6.20
CA LEU A 56 -0.19 -14.64 -7.00
C LEU A 56 0.78 -13.84 -6.14
N TYR A 57 0.30 -13.32 -5.01
CA TYR A 57 1.15 -12.74 -3.98
C TYR A 57 0.47 -12.84 -2.61
N THR A 58 1.27 -13.00 -1.58
CA THR A 58 0.82 -12.93 -0.18
C THR A 58 1.81 -12.06 0.58
N MET A 59 1.38 -10.87 0.93
CA MET A 59 2.16 -9.99 1.81
C MET A 59 1.91 -10.40 3.26
N VAL A 60 2.98 -10.58 4.01
CA VAL A 60 2.92 -10.89 5.43
C VAL A 60 3.47 -9.72 6.22
N ILE A 61 2.70 -9.23 7.17
CA ILE A 61 3.12 -8.21 8.12
C ILE A 61 3.27 -8.87 9.48
N ARG A 62 4.45 -8.73 10.09
CA ARG A 62 4.72 -9.21 11.44
C ARG A 62 4.97 -8.02 12.36
N LEU A 63 4.25 -7.98 13.46
CA LEU A 63 4.49 -7.07 14.56
C LEU A 63 5.11 -7.85 15.72
N SER A 64 6.22 -7.39 16.27
CA SER A 64 6.98 -8.08 17.31
C SER A 64 7.60 -7.10 18.30
N GLY A 65 8.03 -7.64 19.45
CA GLY A 65 8.60 -6.87 20.54
C GLY A 65 7.56 -6.28 21.50
N ASN A 66 6.30 -6.57 21.28
CA ASN A 66 5.18 -5.97 22.01
C ASN A 66 4.79 -6.79 23.22
N ALA A 67 5.17 -6.35 24.40
CA ALA A 67 4.66 -6.90 25.67
C ALA A 67 3.17 -6.53 25.90
N ASP A 68 2.76 -5.35 25.44
CA ASP A 68 1.37 -4.89 25.40
C ASP A 68 0.98 -4.57 23.93
N PRO A 69 0.05 -5.32 23.32
CA PRO A 69 -0.36 -5.09 21.94
C PRO A 69 -1.06 -3.74 21.72
N MET A 70 -1.53 -3.09 22.78
CA MET A 70 -2.17 -1.79 22.68
C MET A 70 -1.22 -0.63 22.91
N ASN A 71 -0.12 -0.83 23.67
CA ASN A 71 0.83 0.23 23.97
C ASN A 71 2.25 -0.33 24.11
N ASP A 72 3.11 0.00 23.15
CA ASP A 72 4.52 -0.38 23.18
C ASP A 72 5.37 0.72 22.52
N PRO A 73 6.34 1.32 23.24
CA PRO A 73 7.20 2.36 22.68
C PRO A 73 8.31 1.82 21.77
N ASP A 74 8.57 0.51 21.76
CA ASP A 74 9.72 -0.12 21.06
C ASP A 74 9.31 -1.40 20.30
N ALA A 75 8.26 -1.30 19.52
CA ALA A 75 7.81 -2.38 18.65
C ALA A 75 8.61 -2.43 17.34
N THR A 76 8.60 -3.58 16.69
CA THR A 76 9.16 -3.77 15.35
C THR A 76 8.08 -4.26 14.39
N LEU A 77 7.96 -3.60 13.24
CA LEU A 77 7.10 -4.02 12.14
C LEU A 77 7.96 -4.54 11.00
N GLU A 78 7.63 -5.73 10.52
CA GLU A 78 8.31 -6.36 9.39
C GLU A 78 7.30 -6.67 8.28
N ILE A 79 7.71 -6.44 7.03
CA ILE A 79 6.93 -6.79 5.84
C ILE A 79 7.74 -7.80 5.05
N GLY A 80 7.12 -8.92 4.73
CA GLY A 80 7.70 -9.99 3.95
C GLY A 80 6.74 -10.51 2.89
N TYR A 81 7.23 -11.40 2.05
CA TYR A 81 6.47 -12.12 1.05
C TYR A 81 6.39 -13.61 1.40
N SER A 82 5.21 -14.17 1.29
CA SER A 82 4.99 -15.61 1.36
C SER A 82 4.70 -16.18 -0.03
N PRO A 83 5.32 -17.32 -0.39
CA PRO A 83 4.94 -18.06 -1.60
C PRO A 83 3.66 -18.88 -1.40
N ASP A 84 3.13 -18.92 -0.18
CA ASP A 84 1.93 -19.69 0.16
C ASP A 84 0.68 -18.90 -0.24
N LYS A 85 -0.32 -19.63 -0.74
CA LYS A 85 -1.66 -19.07 -0.94
C LYS A 85 -2.32 -18.77 0.40
N ILE A 86 -3.18 -17.75 0.42
CA ILE A 86 -4.01 -17.49 1.58
C ILE A 86 -4.89 -18.71 1.87
N VAL A 87 -4.77 -19.24 3.08
CA VAL A 87 -5.62 -20.32 3.57
C VAL A 87 -6.89 -19.73 4.14
N LYS A 88 -8.03 -20.25 3.70
CA LYS A 88 -9.35 -19.79 4.12
C LYS A 88 -9.95 -20.76 5.15
N ASP A 89 -10.65 -20.19 6.09
CA ASP A 89 -11.47 -20.94 7.04
C ASP A 89 -12.83 -21.38 6.43
N ALA A 90 -13.64 -22.08 7.20
CA ALA A 90 -14.96 -22.54 6.80
C ALA A 90 -15.97 -21.41 6.48
N ARG A 91 -15.67 -20.17 6.89
CA ARG A 91 -16.50 -18.97 6.65
C ARG A 91 -15.95 -18.12 5.50
N ASN A 92 -14.96 -18.64 4.76
CA ASN A 92 -14.26 -17.94 3.69
C ASN A 92 -13.43 -16.73 4.16
N GLY A 93 -13.15 -16.62 5.47
CA GLY A 93 -12.19 -15.70 6.05
C GLY A 93 -10.75 -16.23 5.97
N VAL A 94 -9.78 -15.40 6.28
CA VAL A 94 -8.39 -15.86 6.41
C VAL A 94 -8.27 -16.74 7.66
N ALA A 95 -7.67 -17.93 7.52
CA ALA A 95 -7.45 -18.83 8.65
C ALA A 95 -6.45 -18.22 9.64
N ILE A 96 -6.84 -18.11 10.91
CA ILE A 96 -6.03 -17.48 11.95
C ILE A 96 -4.97 -18.42 12.54
N ASP A 97 -5.14 -19.73 12.40
CA ASP A 97 -4.25 -20.75 12.96
C ASP A 97 -3.25 -21.30 11.93
N TYR A 98 -2.97 -20.54 10.89
CA TYR A 98 -2.05 -20.96 9.84
C TYR A 98 -0.75 -20.15 9.87
N SER A 99 0.39 -20.84 9.73
CA SER A 99 1.70 -20.21 9.65
C SER A 99 2.18 -20.16 8.21
N TYR A 100 2.36 -18.96 7.70
CA TYR A 100 2.88 -18.72 6.36
C TYR A 100 4.40 -18.81 6.33
N ARG A 101 4.94 -19.46 5.30
CA ARG A 101 6.38 -19.44 5.05
C ARG A 101 6.79 -18.05 4.57
N ILE A 102 7.91 -17.57 5.04
CA ILE A 102 8.52 -16.35 4.52
C ILE A 102 9.61 -16.73 3.53
N LEU A 103 9.57 -16.16 2.32
CA LEU A 103 10.59 -16.38 1.32
C LEU A 103 11.87 -15.64 1.71
N GLN A 104 12.87 -16.38 2.18
CA GLN A 104 14.15 -15.82 2.67
C GLN A 104 14.97 -15.12 1.59
N SER A 105 14.79 -15.50 0.31
CA SER A 105 15.46 -14.86 -0.82
C SER A 105 14.83 -13.51 -1.20
N ALA A 106 13.62 -13.21 -0.71
CA ALA A 106 13.02 -11.90 -0.91
C ALA A 106 13.55 -10.92 0.13
N GLN A 107 13.91 -9.74 -0.34
CA GLN A 107 14.23 -8.65 0.55
C GLN A 107 13.00 -8.29 1.38
N TYR A 108 13.12 -8.31 2.70
CA TYR A 108 12.05 -7.80 3.56
C TYR A 108 12.47 -6.57 4.32
N THR A 109 11.46 -5.78 4.63
CA THR A 109 11.62 -4.52 5.33
C THR A 109 11.38 -4.71 6.81
N ARG A 110 12.28 -4.17 7.63
CA ARG A 110 12.17 -4.13 9.07
C ARG A 110 12.21 -2.69 9.54
N LEU A 111 11.19 -2.27 10.27
CA LEU A 111 10.98 -0.91 10.71
C LEU A 111 10.79 -0.86 12.22
N LYS A 112 11.41 0.13 12.86
CA LYS A 112 11.03 0.49 14.23
C LYS A 112 9.64 1.11 14.23
N ALA A 113 8.86 0.77 15.23
CA ALA A 113 7.49 1.24 15.38
C ALA A 113 7.17 1.54 16.85
N LYS A 114 6.13 2.32 17.04
CA LYS A 114 5.50 2.55 18.36
C LYS A 114 4.03 2.19 18.26
N ILE A 115 3.50 1.65 19.34
CA ILE A 115 2.08 1.35 19.47
C ILE A 115 1.51 2.27 20.55
N HIS A 116 0.45 2.98 20.22
CA HIS A 116 -0.29 3.79 21.15
C HIS A 116 -1.80 3.61 20.94
N ASN A 117 -2.49 3.14 21.96
CA ASN A 117 -3.92 2.82 21.89
C ASN A 117 -4.31 1.97 20.68
N GLY A 118 -3.51 0.92 20.38
CA GLY A 118 -3.71 0.05 19.23
C GLY A 118 -3.32 0.64 17.88
N VAL A 119 -2.82 1.86 17.84
CA VAL A 119 -2.29 2.47 16.60
C VAL A 119 -0.79 2.25 16.54
N VAL A 120 -0.37 1.47 15.56
CA VAL A 120 1.03 1.24 15.22
C VAL A 120 1.49 2.32 14.25
N MET A 121 2.57 3.00 14.57
CA MET A 121 3.20 3.99 13.72
C MET A 121 4.68 3.70 13.59
N THR A 122 5.17 3.49 12.37
CA THR A 122 6.61 3.31 12.14
C THR A 122 7.35 4.63 12.16
N GLU A 123 8.64 4.58 12.43
CA GLU A 123 9.54 5.67 12.07
C GLU A 123 9.49 5.87 10.54
N GLN A 124 9.73 7.09 10.11
CA GLN A 124 9.90 7.39 8.69
C GLN A 124 11.28 6.97 8.25
N VAL A 125 11.37 6.25 7.13
CA VAL A 125 12.63 5.76 6.57
C VAL A 125 12.86 6.33 5.18
N GLU A 126 14.11 6.62 4.86
CA GLU A 126 14.48 7.16 3.56
C GLU A 126 14.10 6.20 2.42
N HIS A 127 14.28 4.90 2.65
CA HIS A 127 13.95 3.85 1.68
C HIS A 127 13.05 2.81 2.34
N LEU A 128 11.79 2.77 1.89
CA LEU A 128 10.82 1.75 2.27
C LEU A 128 10.57 0.83 1.07
N HIS A 129 10.95 -0.43 1.25
CA HIS A 129 10.72 -1.47 0.25
C HIS A 129 9.52 -2.33 0.65
N THR A 130 8.63 -2.59 -0.30
CA THR A 130 7.52 -3.53 -0.12
C THR A 130 7.61 -4.61 -1.18
N PRO A 131 7.81 -5.88 -0.77
CA PRO A 131 8.00 -6.95 -1.73
C PRO A 131 6.69 -7.33 -2.41
N ARG A 132 6.77 -7.55 -3.70
CA ARG A 132 5.74 -8.18 -4.55
C ARG A 132 4.30 -7.75 -4.24
N ILE A 133 4.01 -6.46 -4.37
CA ILE A 133 2.64 -5.96 -4.41
C ILE A 133 2.14 -6.07 -5.86
N ALA A 134 0.98 -6.68 -6.07
CA ALA A 134 0.32 -6.63 -7.36
C ALA A 134 -0.31 -5.25 -7.54
N TRP A 135 0.20 -4.48 -8.48
CA TRP A 135 -0.35 -3.15 -8.76
C TRP A 135 -1.44 -3.20 -9.82
N PHE A 136 -1.13 -3.69 -10.99
CA PHE A 136 -2.04 -3.72 -12.14
C PHE A 136 -1.84 -4.99 -12.95
N TYR A 137 -2.89 -5.48 -13.61
CA TYR A 137 -2.88 -6.44 -14.73
C TYR A 137 -1.92 -7.63 -14.64
N ASP A 138 -1.84 -8.42 -13.64
CA ASP A 138 -0.97 -9.61 -13.52
C ASP A 138 0.53 -9.32 -13.28
N GLN A 139 0.92 -8.07 -13.17
CA GLN A 139 2.29 -7.74 -12.79
C GLN A 139 2.43 -7.71 -11.28
N THR A 140 3.32 -8.54 -10.77
CA THR A 140 3.79 -8.47 -9.39
C THR A 140 5.19 -7.89 -9.40
N GLY A 141 5.41 -6.83 -8.63
CA GLY A 141 6.70 -6.19 -8.54
C GLY A 141 6.98 -5.63 -7.16
N ASP A 142 8.23 -5.45 -6.85
CA ASP A 142 8.64 -4.78 -5.64
C ASP A 142 8.37 -3.28 -5.78
N THR A 143 7.82 -2.69 -4.72
CA THR A 143 7.57 -1.25 -4.69
C THR A 143 8.52 -0.57 -3.73
N ASN A 144 9.20 0.47 -4.21
CA ASN A 144 10.11 1.29 -3.43
C ASN A 144 9.52 2.68 -3.22
N PHE A 145 9.51 3.11 -1.97
CA PHE A 145 9.10 4.45 -1.57
C PHE A 145 10.29 5.19 -0.96
N THR A 146 10.40 6.48 -1.23
CA THR A 146 11.27 7.39 -0.48
C THR A 146 10.47 8.07 0.63
N ASN A 147 11.12 8.29 1.77
CA ASN A 147 10.49 8.84 2.97
C ASN A 147 9.24 8.04 3.40
N GLY A 148 9.38 6.71 3.37
CA GLY A 148 8.28 5.79 3.63
C GLY A 148 7.89 5.72 5.10
N LYS A 149 6.59 5.53 5.36
CA LYS A 149 6.00 5.39 6.69
C LYS A 149 4.75 4.50 6.64
N ILE A 150 4.52 3.76 7.72
CA ILE A 150 3.37 2.86 7.85
C ILE A 150 2.58 3.22 9.09
N LYS A 151 1.25 3.27 8.97
CA LYS A 151 0.29 3.41 10.06
C LYS A 151 -0.69 2.25 10.00
N LEU A 152 -0.82 1.48 11.08
CA LEU A 152 -1.83 0.43 11.21
C LEU A 152 -2.67 0.70 12.46
N THR A 153 -3.94 0.36 12.39
CA THR A 153 -4.84 0.33 13.55
C THR A 153 -5.24 -1.12 13.78
N LEU A 154 -4.90 -1.63 14.95
CA LEU A 154 -5.26 -2.98 15.37
C LEU A 154 -6.71 -3.01 15.84
N SER A 155 -7.44 -4.08 15.53
CA SER A 155 -8.74 -4.33 16.13
C SER A 155 -8.59 -4.68 17.60
N ALA A 156 -9.65 -4.43 18.40
CA ALA A 156 -9.63 -4.67 19.85
C ALA A 156 -9.44 -6.16 20.20
N ASP A 157 -9.84 -7.07 19.32
CA ASP A 157 -9.67 -8.52 19.47
C ASP A 157 -8.30 -9.02 18.95
N GLY A 158 -7.49 -8.14 18.35
CA GLY A 158 -6.19 -8.48 17.79
C GLY A 158 -6.23 -9.34 16.51
N LEU A 159 -7.42 -9.60 15.96
CA LEU A 159 -7.58 -10.51 14.82
C LEU A 159 -7.49 -9.81 13.46
N SER A 160 -7.49 -8.50 13.45
CA SER A 160 -7.37 -7.72 12.21
C SER A 160 -6.59 -6.42 12.40
N ALA A 161 -6.10 -5.90 11.30
CA ALA A 161 -5.48 -4.57 11.24
C ALA A 161 -5.89 -3.88 9.95
N ALA A 162 -6.10 -2.57 10.04
CA ALA A 162 -6.32 -1.72 8.88
C ALA A 162 -5.30 -0.58 8.90
N GLY A 163 -4.83 -0.16 7.72
CA GLY A 163 -3.86 0.92 7.72
C GLY A 163 -3.40 1.39 6.35
N LEU A 164 -2.32 2.15 6.37
CA LEU A 164 -1.77 2.84 5.22
C LEU A 164 -0.27 2.62 5.15
N ILE A 165 0.22 2.35 3.95
CA ILE A 165 1.63 2.49 3.57
C ILE A 165 1.73 3.77 2.77
N ALA A 166 2.57 4.69 3.17
CA ALA A 166 2.75 5.98 2.50
C ALA A 166 4.24 6.26 2.25
N GLY A 167 4.51 6.99 1.18
CA GLY A 167 5.85 7.41 0.77
C GLY A 167 5.79 8.08 -0.61
N TYR A 168 6.89 8.65 -1.02
CA TYR A 168 7.00 9.23 -2.36
C TYR A 168 7.52 8.19 -3.35
N ARG A 169 6.99 8.20 -4.54
CA ARG A 169 7.46 7.38 -5.65
C ARG A 169 7.89 8.25 -6.82
N ASN A 170 8.89 7.78 -7.56
CA ASN A 170 9.25 8.43 -8.79
C ASN A 170 8.08 8.35 -9.79
N TRP A 171 7.64 9.49 -10.29
CA TRP A 171 6.52 9.53 -11.22
C TRP A 171 6.80 8.75 -12.54
N ARG A 172 8.08 8.63 -12.95
CA ARG A 172 8.46 7.87 -14.16
C ARG A 172 8.23 6.38 -13.98
N ASP A 173 8.52 5.86 -12.77
CA ASP A 173 8.28 4.45 -12.44
C ASP A 173 6.78 4.15 -12.44
N LEU A 174 6.00 5.04 -11.81
CA LEU A 174 4.53 4.95 -11.83
C LEU A 174 3.98 5.01 -13.25
N TYR A 175 4.50 5.90 -14.09
CA TYR A 175 4.09 5.99 -15.48
C TYR A 175 4.42 4.74 -16.26
N ALA A 176 5.65 4.23 -16.12
CA ALA A 176 6.09 3.01 -16.80
C ALA A 176 5.24 1.79 -16.40
N GLU A 177 5.03 1.58 -15.11
CA GLU A 177 4.20 0.48 -14.60
C GLU A 177 2.79 0.49 -15.19
N ASN A 178 2.21 1.67 -15.38
CA ASN A 178 0.85 1.78 -15.91
C ASN A 178 0.77 1.69 -17.43
N THR A 179 1.77 2.18 -18.14
CA THR A 179 1.75 2.18 -19.61
C THR A 179 2.22 0.87 -20.20
N PHE A 180 3.23 0.22 -19.61
CA PHE A 180 3.69 -1.09 -20.07
C PHE A 180 2.64 -2.18 -19.86
N ALA A 181 1.85 -2.08 -18.79
CA ALA A 181 0.76 -3.01 -18.53
C ALA A 181 -0.38 -2.94 -19.57
N GLN A 182 -0.45 -1.85 -20.33
CA GLN A 182 -1.51 -1.59 -21.31
C GLN A 182 -1.00 -1.57 -22.76
N ASP A 183 0.22 -2.00 -23.03
CA ASP A 183 0.91 -1.90 -24.34
C ASP A 183 0.93 -0.48 -24.95
N GLY A 184 0.75 0.55 -24.12
CA GLY A 184 0.73 1.96 -24.53
C GLY A 184 -0.40 2.36 -25.47
N GLY A 185 -1.27 1.43 -25.87
CA GLY A 185 -2.35 1.62 -26.82
C GLY A 185 -1.87 2.02 -28.23
N GLN A 186 -2.69 1.84 -29.24
CA GLN A 186 -2.44 2.42 -30.56
C GLN A 186 -2.76 3.92 -30.56
N GLN A 187 -1.98 4.71 -31.27
CA GLN A 187 -2.21 6.15 -31.43
C GLN A 187 -3.65 6.42 -31.89
N GLY A 188 -4.37 7.26 -31.15
CA GLY A 188 -5.79 7.58 -31.41
C GLY A 188 -6.79 6.64 -30.72
N THR A 189 -6.31 5.70 -29.90
CA THR A 189 -7.19 4.94 -29.01
C THR A 189 -7.34 5.65 -27.67
N ARG A 190 -8.41 5.30 -26.94
CA ARG A 190 -8.66 5.84 -25.58
C ARG A 190 -7.49 5.54 -24.64
N GLU A 191 -6.93 4.34 -24.74
CA GLU A 191 -5.79 3.90 -23.91
C GLU A 191 -4.56 4.76 -24.14
N HIS A 192 -4.32 5.16 -25.39
CA HIS A 192 -3.21 6.07 -25.73
C HIS A 192 -3.45 7.47 -25.17
N GLU A 193 -4.66 8.00 -25.29
CA GLU A 193 -5.02 9.32 -24.78
C GLU A 193 -4.94 9.35 -23.25
N ASP A 194 -5.40 8.29 -22.58
CA ASP A 194 -5.28 8.12 -21.13
C ASP A 194 -3.82 8.05 -20.68
N ALA A 195 -2.95 7.36 -21.41
CA ALA A 195 -1.51 7.31 -21.12
C ALA A 195 -0.84 8.69 -21.26
N VAL A 196 -1.19 9.46 -22.27
CA VAL A 196 -0.68 10.83 -22.46
C VAL A 196 -1.20 11.76 -21.34
N ALA A 197 -2.48 11.65 -21.00
CA ALA A 197 -3.07 12.43 -19.92
C ALA A 197 -2.41 12.09 -18.57
N LEU A 198 -2.16 10.82 -18.29
CA LEU A 198 -1.46 10.35 -17.10
C LEU A 198 -0.03 10.89 -17.03
N TYR A 199 0.72 10.88 -18.15
CA TYR A 199 2.06 11.46 -18.20
C TYR A 199 2.08 12.91 -17.73
N TYR A 200 1.18 13.75 -18.25
CA TYR A 200 1.13 15.14 -17.85
C TYR A 200 0.61 15.34 -16.43
N ALA A 201 -0.31 14.50 -15.97
CA ALA A 201 -0.83 14.56 -14.61
C ALA A 201 0.26 14.22 -13.58
N LEU A 202 1.01 13.14 -13.80
CA LEU A 202 2.11 12.72 -12.92
C LEU A 202 3.27 13.72 -12.92
N ARG A 203 3.61 14.28 -14.10
CA ARG A 203 4.71 15.24 -14.20
C ARG A 203 4.43 16.58 -13.49
N ARG A 204 3.17 16.98 -13.37
CA ARG A 204 2.77 18.24 -12.71
C ARG A 204 2.65 18.14 -11.19
N ASN A 205 2.45 16.97 -10.65
CA ASN A 205 2.22 16.69 -9.23
C ASN A 205 3.40 15.91 -8.63
#